data_82cd9d7f30e0b1e7737d8a47c56a622e
#
_entry.id   82cd9d7f30e0b1e7737d8a47c56a622e
#
_cell.length_a   1.000
_cell.length_b   1.000
_cell.length_c   1.000
_cell.angle_alpha   90.00
_cell.angle_beta   90.00
_cell.angle_gamma   90.00
#
_symmetry.space_group_name_H-M   'P 1'
#
loop_
_entity.id
_entity.type
_entity.pdbx_description
1 polymer ?
#
loop_
_entity_poly.entity_id
_entity_poly.type
_entity_poly.pdbx_seq_one_letter_code
_entity_poly.pdbx_strand_id
1 'polypeptide(L)'
;FASFTDKALEANLEPLKTLTNDIHLTTFNHPRARIRKDYDGVDLPFVEDPFHFVNNWIQQPSPYRVLLITGSLAFVGVMRAYITTRS
;
A
#
# COMPACT_ATOMS: atom_id res chain seq x y z
N PHE A 1 1.00 0.69 -1.06
CA PHE A 1 2.28 -0.03 -0.86
C PHE A 1 2.62 -0.12 0.62
N ALA A 2 2.97 -1.30 1.07
CA ALA A 2 3.52 -1.51 2.40
C ALA A 2 4.59 -2.60 2.34
N SER A 3 5.61 -2.50 3.18
CA SER A 3 6.72 -3.44 3.16
C SER A 3 7.26 -3.69 4.57
N PHE A 4 8.16 -4.67 4.69
CA PHE A 4 8.90 -4.94 5.91
C PHE A 4 10.11 -4.04 6.05
N THR A 5 10.52 -3.78 7.29
CA THR A 5 11.67 -2.92 7.61
C THR A 5 13.01 -3.51 7.13
N ASP A 6 13.08 -4.83 6.94
CA ASP A 6 14.30 -5.51 6.51
C ASP A 6 14.48 -5.57 4.99
N LYS A 7 13.58 -4.91 4.22
CA LYS A 7 13.67 -4.86 2.77
C LYS A 7 14.15 -3.48 2.30
N ALA A 8 14.80 -3.44 1.16
CA ALA A 8 15.30 -2.19 0.57
C ALA A 8 14.13 -1.38 0.01
N LEU A 9 13.75 -0.31 0.70
CA LEU A 9 12.57 0.49 0.33
C LEU A 9 12.72 1.12 -1.05
N GLU A 10 13.84 1.77 -1.32
CA GLU A 10 14.04 2.46 -2.60
C GLU A 10 14.02 1.48 -3.78
N ALA A 11 14.65 0.32 -3.63
CA ALA A 11 14.66 -0.69 -4.68
C ALA A 11 13.25 -1.19 -5.00
N ASN A 12 12.37 -1.24 -3.99
CA ASN A 12 10.99 -1.67 -4.18
C ASN A 12 10.11 -0.56 -4.77
N LEU A 13 10.40 0.70 -4.47
CA LEU A 13 9.60 1.83 -4.95
C LEU A 13 9.97 2.26 -6.38
N GLU A 14 11.22 2.11 -6.79
CA GLU A 14 11.68 2.59 -8.09
C GLU A 14 10.85 2.04 -9.27
N PRO A 15 10.56 0.73 -9.35
CA PRO A 15 9.72 0.24 -10.43
C PRO A 15 8.32 0.84 -10.44
N LEU A 16 7.76 1.12 -9.27
CA LEU A 16 6.43 1.71 -9.16
C LEU A 16 6.41 3.15 -9.64
N LYS A 17 7.49 3.90 -9.37
CA LYS A 17 7.59 5.30 -9.80
C LYS A 17 7.65 5.44 -11.31
N THR A 18 8.06 4.39 -12.03
CA THR A 18 8.02 4.38 -13.48
C THR A 18 6.62 4.15 -14.04
N LEU A 19 5.72 3.58 -13.24
CA LEU A 19 4.36 3.26 -13.67
C LEU A 19 3.36 4.37 -13.33
N THR A 20 3.57 5.08 -12.22
CA THR A 20 2.62 6.07 -11.75
C THR A 20 3.28 7.07 -10.81
N ASN A 21 2.71 8.26 -10.73
CA ASN A 21 3.06 9.27 -9.74
C ASN A 21 2.14 9.22 -8.51
N ASP A 22 1.07 8.43 -8.58
CA ASP A 22 0.06 8.36 -7.51
C ASP A 22 0.31 7.13 -6.65
N ILE A 23 1.31 7.24 -5.78
CA ILE A 23 1.71 6.16 -4.87
C ILE A 23 1.40 6.58 -3.45
N HIS A 24 0.69 5.72 -2.71
CA HIS A 24 0.41 5.91 -1.29
C HIS A 24 1.14 4.83 -0.49
N LEU A 25 1.85 5.25 0.54
CA LEU A 25 2.52 4.36 1.48
C LEU A 25 1.58 4.04 2.62
N THR A 26 1.68 2.83 3.17
CA THR A 26 0.84 2.44 4.30
C THR A 26 1.55 1.41 5.17
N THR A 27 0.83 0.90 6.15
CA THR A 27 1.30 -0.13 7.08
C THR A 27 0.23 -1.19 7.24
N PHE A 28 0.58 -2.26 7.95
CA PHE A 28 -0.37 -3.33 8.26
C PHE A 28 0.05 -4.00 9.58
N ASN A 29 -0.81 -4.84 10.12
CA ASN A 29 -0.60 -5.45 11.43
C ASN A 29 0.42 -6.58 11.35
N HIS A 30 1.70 -6.22 11.47
CA HIS A 30 2.81 -7.16 11.51
C HIS A 30 3.98 -6.51 12.25
N PRO A 31 4.71 -7.26 13.11
CA PRO A 31 5.80 -6.66 13.90
C PRO A 31 6.90 -6.02 13.06
N ARG A 32 7.15 -6.51 11.85
CA ARG A 32 8.20 -5.98 10.98
C ARG A 32 7.68 -5.05 9.89
N ALA A 33 6.37 -4.74 9.89
CA ALA A 33 5.81 -3.81 8.92
C ALA A 33 6.36 -2.39 9.17
N ARG A 34 6.70 -1.69 8.10
CA ARG A 34 7.08 -0.29 8.20
C ARG A 34 5.89 0.52 8.69
N ILE A 35 6.15 1.40 9.66
CA ILE A 35 5.19 2.39 10.14
C ILE A 35 5.55 3.75 9.56
N ARG A 36 4.75 4.79 9.85
CA ARG A 36 4.95 6.12 9.26
C ARG A 36 6.41 6.60 9.37
N LYS A 37 7.02 6.48 10.53
CA LYS A 37 8.39 6.97 10.74
C LYS A 37 9.44 6.22 9.92
N ASP A 38 9.14 5.00 9.51
CA ASP A 38 10.07 4.19 8.70
C ASP A 38 10.11 4.65 7.25
N TYR A 39 9.23 5.58 6.87
CA TYR A 39 9.21 6.21 5.55
C TYR A 39 9.73 7.65 5.58
N ASP A 40 10.38 8.07 6.65
CA ASP A 40 10.95 9.41 6.75
C ASP A 40 11.89 9.69 5.57
N GLY A 41 11.78 10.88 4.98
CA GLY A 41 12.56 11.26 3.82
C GLY A 41 11.96 10.83 2.48
N VAL A 42 10.89 10.04 2.49
CA VAL A 42 10.18 9.66 1.27
C VAL A 42 9.03 10.63 1.05
N ASP A 43 9.03 11.33 -0.08
CA ASP A 43 8.04 12.36 -0.39
C ASP A 43 6.81 11.74 -1.06
N LEU A 44 6.11 10.89 -0.33
CA LEU A 44 4.88 10.24 -0.78
C LEU A 44 3.87 10.25 0.37
N PRO A 45 2.57 10.36 0.08
CA PRO A 45 1.55 10.37 1.13
C PRO A 45 1.50 9.03 1.87
N PHE A 46 1.24 9.11 3.17
CA PHE A 46 1.08 7.94 4.03
C PHE A 46 -0.39 7.78 4.44
N VAL A 47 -0.89 6.56 4.35
CA VAL A 47 -2.26 6.20 4.72
C VAL A 47 -2.21 5.38 6.02
N GLU A 48 -2.86 5.89 7.07
CA GLU A 48 -2.86 5.22 8.38
C GLU A 48 -3.60 3.89 8.33
N ASP A 49 -4.73 3.86 7.62
CA ASP A 49 -5.62 2.68 7.59
C ASP A 49 -5.86 2.27 6.13
N PRO A 50 -5.14 1.25 5.65
CA PRO A 50 -5.29 0.81 4.27
C PRO A 50 -6.68 0.23 3.98
N PHE A 51 -7.35 -0.35 4.98
CA PHE A 51 -8.70 -0.89 4.77
C PHE A 51 -9.71 0.22 4.49
N HIS A 52 -9.61 1.31 5.23
CA HIS A 52 -10.46 2.47 5.01
C HIS A 52 -10.21 3.09 3.65
N PHE A 53 -8.94 3.20 3.26
CA PHE A 53 -8.56 3.73 1.96
C PHE A 53 -9.16 2.91 0.82
N VAL A 54 -9.00 1.60 0.86
CA VAL A 54 -9.52 0.70 -0.18
C VAL A 54 -11.04 0.73 -0.20
N ASN A 55 -11.66 0.79 0.97
CA ASN A 55 -13.11 0.86 1.09
C ASN A 55 -13.68 2.10 0.40
N ASN A 56 -13.07 3.25 0.66
CA ASN A 56 -13.46 4.50 0.00
C ASN A 56 -13.25 4.45 -1.50
N TRP A 57 -12.14 3.84 -1.93
CA TRP A 57 -11.85 3.72 -3.35
C TRP A 57 -12.88 2.86 -4.07
N ILE A 58 -13.31 1.76 -3.45
CA ILE A 58 -14.34 0.86 -4.03
C ILE A 58 -15.68 1.57 -4.15
N GLN A 59 -16.02 2.43 -3.19
CA GLN A 59 -17.28 3.17 -3.19
C GLN A 59 -17.35 4.29 -4.22
N GLN A 60 -16.24 4.61 -4.87
CA GLN A 60 -16.16 5.63 -5.91
C GLN A 60 -15.66 5.01 -7.22
N PRO A 61 -16.42 4.08 -7.81
CA PRO A 61 -15.96 3.34 -8.98
C PRO A 61 -15.77 4.25 -10.18
N SER A 62 -14.73 3.96 -10.95
CA SER A 62 -14.48 4.62 -12.22
C SER A 62 -13.91 3.59 -13.19
N PRO A 63 -14.44 3.47 -14.41
CA PRO A 63 -13.92 2.48 -15.37
C PRO A 63 -12.52 2.80 -15.86
N TYR A 64 -12.02 4.01 -15.56
CA TYR A 64 -10.71 4.48 -16.03
C TYR A 64 -9.65 4.43 -14.94
N ARG A 65 -9.98 3.89 -13.77
CA ARG A 65 -9.06 3.85 -12.63
C ARG A 65 -8.79 2.42 -12.20
N VAL A 66 -7.51 2.15 -11.88
CA VAL A 66 -7.08 0.86 -11.36
C VAL A 66 -6.31 1.11 -10.07
N LEU A 67 -6.63 0.35 -9.03
CA LEU A 67 -5.89 0.38 -7.78
C LEU A 67 -4.95 -0.82 -7.72
N LEU A 68 -3.66 -0.55 -7.64
CA LEU A 68 -2.64 -1.59 -7.48
C LEU A 68 -2.24 -1.67 -6.00
N ILE A 69 -2.44 -2.84 -5.39
CA ILE A 69 -2.01 -3.12 -4.02
C ILE A 69 -0.75 -3.98 -4.12
N THR A 70 0.35 -3.46 -3.61
CA THR A 70 1.65 -4.10 -3.80
C THR A 70 2.58 -3.86 -2.62
N GLY A 71 3.71 -4.55 -2.61
CA GLY A 71 4.72 -4.49 -1.57
C GLY A 71 5.03 -5.89 -1.05
N SER A 72 5.06 -6.06 0.26
CA SER A 72 5.26 -7.37 0.90
C SER A 72 4.13 -8.33 0.54
N LEU A 73 4.48 -9.60 0.30
CA LEU A 73 3.47 -10.64 0.09
C LEU A 73 2.52 -10.77 1.27
N ALA A 74 3.02 -10.56 2.49
CA ALA A 74 2.18 -10.60 3.69
C ALA A 74 1.13 -9.49 3.66
N PHE A 75 1.51 -8.28 3.24
CA PHE A 75 0.57 -7.17 3.11
C PHE A 75 -0.47 -7.45 2.02
N VAL A 76 -0.02 -7.90 0.86
CA VAL A 76 -0.92 -8.21 -0.25
C VAL A 76 -1.92 -9.29 0.16
N GLY A 77 -1.47 -10.30 0.90
CA GLY A 77 -2.32 -11.35 1.42
C GLY A 77 -3.39 -10.84 2.38
N VAL A 78 -3.02 -9.95 3.29
CA VAL A 78 -3.97 -9.33 4.22
C VAL A 78 -5.02 -8.53 3.46
N MET A 79 -4.61 -7.73 2.49
CA MET A 79 -5.54 -6.89 1.72
C MET A 79 -6.45 -7.73 0.83
N ARG A 80 -5.91 -8.79 0.23
CA ARG A 80 -6.71 -9.71 -0.59
C ARG A 80 -7.80 -10.37 0.25
N ALA A 81 -7.46 -10.86 1.44
CA ALA A 81 -8.43 -11.47 2.35
C ALA A 81 -9.53 -10.48 2.73
N TYR A 82 -9.16 -9.24 3.04
CA TYR A 82 -10.14 -8.22 3.39
C TYR A 82 -11.10 -7.93 2.23
N ILE A 83 -10.57 -7.76 1.03
CA ILE A 83 -11.37 -7.41 -0.15
C ILE A 83 -12.32 -8.57 -0.52
N THR A 84 -11.83 -9.80 -0.49
CA THR A 84 -12.64 -10.97 -0.86
C THR A 84 -13.74 -11.26 0.16
N THR A 85 -13.51 -10.99 1.45
CA THR A 85 -14.54 -11.22 2.47
C THR A 85 -15.64 -10.16 2.45
N ARG A 86 -15.42 -9.02 1.79
CA ARG A 86 -16.42 -7.96 1.68
C ARG A 86 -17.42 -8.17 0.55
N SER A 87 -17.05 -8.94 -0.42
CA SER A 87 -17.95 -9.22 -1.56
C SER A 87 -18.92 -10.37 -1.27
#